data_0590d9a67b08504fd1561b1dc4ac86d5
#
_entry.id   0590d9a67b08504fd1561b1dc4ac86d5
#
_cell.length_a   1.000
_cell.length_b   1.000
_cell.length_c   1.000
_cell.angle_alpha   90.00
_cell.angle_beta   90.00
_cell.angle_gamma   90.00
#
_symmetry.space_group_name_H-M   'P 1'
#
loop_
_entity.id
_entity.type
_entity.pdbx_description
1 polymer ?
#
loop_
_entity_poly.entity_id
_entity_poly.type
_entity_poly.pdbx_seq_one_letter_code
_entity_poly.pdbx_strand_id
1 'polypeptide(L)'
;MTQHWYWRSLPLKNRTGAEIFATLFLSTATPGIATLLESPYPTPTAHPQLSRYSICAGAPRIVAGVPQMWTPPLGQVFPFLERLLKNHSPHHPWVERSRNPTSLPPCGLSEVVGAASRREAHLPFTGGWLGWLGYDIAWEIEQLPHDKSDHLPFPVAYWYEPESFAVLDHGDQLLWLASSDSSRLDELQRKLAEDRKIEKGGEREHVQHPIHFHTSQSDYEAAVKQAKKYIQAGDIFQANLSLRFETTTNNSGWEIYQALQKINPSPFASYWQTPWGELVSCSPERLVLLQNGQAQTRPIAGTGSRGVTPEQDQQLAQDLLSNTKERAEHIMLVDLERNDLGRVCDWGTVVVDELLTIERYSHVMHLVSNVKGRLRCDRTAIDLIRALFPGGTITGCPKVRCLEIIEELEPVRRSLFYGSCGYLDGRGNLDLNILIRTLLLTPHKGGEEQFPLSTNPPLPHSHTQNLELKTVWGQVGAGIVADSDPEREWYESLHKAQAQLAALNMLNQK
;
A
#
# COMPACT_ATOMS: atom_id res chain seq x y z
N MET A 1 -3.94 -8.28 27.96
CA MET A 1 -5.38 -7.94 28.08
C MET A 1 -5.86 -7.69 26.67
N THR A 2 -6.90 -8.38 26.21
CA THR A 2 -7.51 -8.14 24.92
C THR A 2 -8.12 -6.73 24.91
N GLN A 3 -7.80 -5.95 23.88
CA GLN A 3 -8.35 -4.60 23.70
C GLN A 3 -9.87 -4.69 23.57
N HIS A 4 -10.59 -3.90 24.36
CA HIS A 4 -12.03 -3.74 24.22
C HIS A 4 -12.32 -2.55 23.32
N TRP A 5 -13.11 -2.75 22.26
CA TRP A 5 -13.56 -1.72 21.35
C TRP A 5 -15.02 -1.40 21.62
N TYR A 6 -15.34 -0.11 21.74
CA TYR A 6 -16.70 0.41 21.73
C TYR A 6 -17.09 0.74 20.30
N TRP A 7 -18.28 0.34 19.90
CA TRP A 7 -18.75 0.46 18.54
C TRP A 7 -20.01 1.30 18.41
N ARG A 8 -20.14 2.02 17.29
CA ARG A 8 -21.36 2.72 16.92
C ARG A 8 -21.53 2.66 15.41
N SER A 9 -22.73 2.28 14.93
CA SER A 9 -23.07 2.29 13.51
C SER A 9 -23.96 3.50 13.19
N LEU A 10 -23.70 4.14 12.04
CA LEU A 10 -24.42 5.30 11.53
C LEU A 10 -24.69 5.10 10.03
N PRO A 11 -25.72 5.73 9.44
CA PRO A 11 -25.88 5.77 7.98
C PRO A 11 -24.72 6.53 7.33
N LEU A 12 -24.12 5.95 6.28
CA LEU A 12 -23.00 6.56 5.55
C LEU A 12 -23.43 7.76 4.69
N LYS A 13 -24.67 7.74 4.16
CA LYS A 13 -25.24 8.83 3.36
C LYS A 13 -24.42 9.18 2.12
N ASN A 14 -23.90 8.17 1.43
CA ASN A 14 -23.03 8.28 0.24
C ASN A 14 -21.76 9.11 0.44
N ARG A 15 -21.28 9.32 1.67
CA ARG A 15 -20.01 9.99 1.93
C ARG A 15 -18.85 9.08 1.53
N THR A 16 -17.78 9.70 1.02
CA THR A 16 -16.53 9.02 0.68
C THR A 16 -15.64 8.83 1.90
N GLY A 17 -14.63 7.96 1.77
CA GLY A 17 -13.60 7.79 2.78
C GLY A 17 -12.84 9.09 3.03
N ALA A 18 -12.50 9.83 1.97
CA ALA A 18 -11.82 11.11 2.05
C ALA A 18 -12.63 12.15 2.84
N GLU A 19 -13.96 12.25 2.64
CA GLU A 19 -14.82 13.17 3.39
C GLU A 19 -14.90 12.80 4.87
N ILE A 20 -15.08 11.51 5.20
CA ILE A 20 -15.10 11.04 6.59
C ILE A 20 -13.74 11.24 7.25
N PHE A 21 -12.66 10.91 6.57
CA PHE A 21 -11.30 11.10 7.06
C PHE A 21 -10.99 12.56 7.38
N ALA A 22 -11.29 13.47 6.45
CA ALA A 22 -11.07 14.90 6.63
C ALA A 22 -11.88 15.47 7.80
N THR A 23 -13.12 14.97 8.01
CA THR A 23 -13.98 15.41 9.11
C THR A 23 -13.52 14.91 10.47
N LEU A 24 -13.09 13.65 10.55
CA LEU A 24 -12.84 12.99 11.83
C LEU A 24 -11.38 13.07 12.30
N PHE A 25 -10.42 12.90 11.39
CA PHE A 25 -9.04 12.59 11.72
C PHE A 25 -8.01 13.56 11.15
N LEU A 26 -8.31 14.25 10.05
CA LEU A 26 -7.38 15.23 9.50
C LEU A 26 -7.38 16.48 10.38
N SER A 27 -6.21 16.82 10.92
CA SER A 27 -6.00 18.07 11.65
C SER A 27 -4.99 18.93 10.89
N THR A 28 -5.41 20.15 10.56
CA THR A 28 -4.54 21.17 9.95
C THR A 28 -3.80 22.02 10.99
N ALA A 29 -4.36 22.12 12.20
CA ALA A 29 -3.81 22.97 13.26
C ALA A 29 -2.63 22.31 14.00
N THR A 30 -2.67 21.00 14.19
CA THR A 30 -1.60 20.20 14.80
C THR A 30 -1.45 18.91 14.00
N PRO A 31 -0.44 18.82 13.11
CA PRO A 31 -0.21 17.58 12.36
C PRO A 31 -0.01 16.40 13.31
N GLY A 32 -0.94 15.48 13.30
CA GLY A 32 -0.93 14.25 14.09
C GLY A 32 -0.75 13.03 13.19
N ILE A 33 -0.71 11.86 13.79
CA ILE A 33 -0.75 10.60 13.04
C ILE A 33 -2.19 10.34 12.61
N ALA A 34 -2.40 10.15 11.31
CA ALA A 34 -3.69 9.79 10.75
C ALA A 34 -3.52 8.99 9.45
N THR A 35 -4.45 8.07 9.19
CA THR A 35 -4.38 7.16 8.05
C THR A 35 -5.74 7.02 7.37
N LEU A 36 -5.74 7.09 6.05
CA LEU A 36 -6.85 6.73 5.19
C LEU A 36 -6.42 5.58 4.28
N LEU A 37 -7.15 4.48 4.29
CA LEU A 37 -7.10 3.41 3.30
C LEU A 37 -8.43 3.44 2.55
N GLU A 38 -8.41 3.68 1.25
CA GLU A 38 -9.62 3.99 0.50
C GLU A 38 -9.60 3.36 -0.90
N SER A 39 -10.78 2.99 -1.37
CA SER A 39 -11.01 2.81 -2.79
C SER A 39 -11.90 3.97 -3.27
N PRO A 40 -11.32 5.04 -3.84
CA PRO A 40 -12.07 6.25 -4.21
C PRO A 40 -12.94 6.05 -5.45
N TYR A 41 -13.11 4.84 -5.91
CA TYR A 41 -13.62 4.54 -7.23
C TYR A 41 -15.01 3.86 -7.17
N PRO A 42 -15.98 4.26 -8.03
CA PRO A 42 -17.15 3.43 -8.23
C PRO A 42 -16.66 2.10 -8.81
N THR A 43 -16.91 1.06 -8.08
CA THR A 43 -16.45 -0.30 -8.30
C THR A 43 -16.65 -0.74 -9.74
N PRO A 44 -15.67 -1.40 -10.37
CA PRO A 44 -15.94 -2.19 -11.55
C PRO A 44 -17.09 -3.13 -11.24
N THR A 45 -18.14 -3.11 -12.04
CA THR A 45 -19.36 -3.90 -11.82
C THR A 45 -19.08 -5.40 -11.65
N ALA A 46 -17.94 -5.88 -12.17
CA ALA A 46 -17.50 -7.26 -12.05
C ALA A 46 -16.87 -7.62 -10.69
N HIS A 47 -16.31 -6.66 -9.95
CA HIS A 47 -15.54 -6.91 -8.71
C HIS A 47 -15.92 -5.94 -7.58
N PRO A 48 -17.18 -5.93 -7.12
CA PRO A 48 -17.67 -5.00 -6.09
C PRO A 48 -16.91 -5.08 -4.76
N GLN A 49 -16.27 -6.20 -4.47
CA GLN A 49 -15.50 -6.41 -3.25
C GLN A 49 -14.22 -5.57 -3.17
N LEU A 50 -13.64 -5.12 -4.31
CA LEU A 50 -12.39 -4.35 -4.33
C LEU A 50 -12.54 -2.94 -3.77
N SER A 51 -13.74 -2.36 -3.81
CA SER A 51 -14.04 -1.02 -3.32
C SER A 51 -15.16 -0.96 -2.29
N ARG A 52 -15.46 -2.10 -1.67
CA ARG A 52 -16.55 -2.16 -0.69
C ARG A 52 -16.24 -1.35 0.57
N TYR A 53 -14.98 -1.35 1.01
CA TYR A 53 -14.62 -0.78 2.30
C TYR A 53 -13.58 0.32 2.19
N SER A 54 -13.72 1.35 3.05
CA SER A 54 -12.67 2.31 3.36
C SER A 54 -12.42 2.30 4.87
N ILE A 55 -11.17 2.54 5.27
CA ILE A 55 -10.77 2.58 6.69
C ILE A 55 -10.10 3.93 6.95
N CYS A 56 -10.61 4.66 7.94
CA CYS A 56 -10.03 5.91 8.42
C CYS A 56 -9.58 5.72 9.86
N ALA A 57 -8.39 6.17 10.22
CA ALA A 57 -7.87 6.04 11.58
C ALA A 57 -7.18 7.32 12.05
N GLY A 58 -7.33 7.61 13.33
CA GLY A 58 -6.70 8.74 13.99
C GLY A 58 -5.39 8.38 14.69
N ALA A 59 -5.03 9.18 15.69
CA ALA A 59 -3.80 9.06 16.46
C ALA A 59 -3.61 7.68 17.10
N PRO A 60 -2.36 7.28 17.40
CA PRO A 60 -2.06 6.08 18.14
C PRO A 60 -2.71 6.07 19.51
N ARG A 61 -3.19 4.92 19.93
CA ARG A 61 -3.66 4.68 21.29
C ARG A 61 -2.53 4.90 22.29
N ILE A 62 -2.84 5.50 23.43
CA ILE A 62 -1.89 5.69 24.51
C ILE A 62 -2.14 4.63 25.60
N VAL A 63 -1.10 3.87 25.94
CA VAL A 63 -1.13 2.87 27.01
C VAL A 63 -0.07 3.23 28.03
N ALA A 64 -0.45 3.46 29.29
CA ALA A 64 0.45 3.89 30.35
C ALA A 64 1.33 5.10 29.97
N GLY A 65 0.76 6.06 29.24
CA GLY A 65 1.47 7.26 28.78
C GLY A 65 2.33 7.05 27.52
N VAL A 66 2.37 5.87 26.94
CA VAL A 66 3.20 5.55 25.76
C VAL A 66 2.30 5.38 24.53
N PRO A 67 2.53 6.12 23.43
CA PRO A 67 1.85 5.90 22.17
C PRO A 67 2.16 4.50 21.62
N GLN A 68 1.13 3.79 21.18
CA GLN A 68 1.26 2.46 20.62
C GLN A 68 1.63 2.57 19.13
N MET A 69 2.89 2.92 18.88
CA MET A 69 3.49 3.04 17.55
C MET A 69 4.93 2.56 17.57
N TRP A 70 5.37 1.92 16.48
CA TRP A 70 6.67 1.25 16.44
C TRP A 70 7.32 1.37 15.07
N THR A 71 8.64 1.49 15.09
CA THR A 71 9.51 1.50 13.92
C THR A 71 10.62 0.47 14.10
N PRO A 72 10.29 -0.83 14.02
CA PRO A 72 11.30 -1.87 14.19
C PRO A 72 12.38 -1.73 13.11
N PRO A 73 13.67 -1.80 13.48
CA PRO A 73 14.76 -1.74 12.53
C PRO A 73 14.80 -3.00 11.65
N LEU A 74 15.49 -2.91 10.51
CA LEU A 74 15.76 -4.03 9.64
C LEU A 74 16.42 -5.18 10.44
N GLY A 75 16.00 -6.41 10.20
CA GLY A 75 16.38 -7.61 10.96
C GLY A 75 15.49 -7.89 12.19
N GLN A 76 14.60 -6.97 12.57
CA GLN A 76 13.69 -7.14 13.70
C GLN A 76 12.21 -6.98 13.35
N VAL A 77 11.89 -6.67 12.10
CA VAL A 77 10.53 -6.33 11.68
C VAL A 77 9.60 -7.53 11.81
N PHE A 78 9.95 -8.65 11.23
CA PHE A 78 9.11 -9.85 11.32
C PHE A 78 9.01 -10.43 12.74
N PRO A 79 10.09 -10.58 13.51
CA PRO A 79 9.99 -10.97 14.91
C PRO A 79 9.12 -10.03 15.75
N PHE A 80 9.12 -8.73 15.44
CA PHE A 80 8.27 -7.76 16.09
C PHE A 80 6.79 -7.99 15.75
N LEU A 81 6.44 -8.14 14.47
CA LEU A 81 5.06 -8.38 14.03
C LEU A 81 4.50 -9.71 14.58
N GLU A 82 5.32 -10.75 14.62
CA GLU A 82 4.94 -12.02 15.26
C GLU A 82 4.59 -11.85 16.75
N ARG A 83 5.38 -11.04 17.49
CA ARG A 83 5.07 -10.72 18.89
C ARG A 83 3.78 -9.93 19.03
N LEU A 84 3.51 -8.95 18.14
CA LEU A 84 2.25 -8.20 18.14
C LEU A 84 1.05 -9.13 18.02
N LEU A 85 1.05 -10.03 17.04
CA LEU A 85 -0.03 -10.99 16.83
C LEU A 85 -0.19 -11.94 18.02
N LYS A 86 0.91 -12.51 18.54
CA LYS A 86 0.87 -13.43 19.69
C LYS A 86 0.31 -12.77 20.95
N ASN A 87 0.67 -11.54 21.21
CA ASN A 87 0.22 -10.81 22.39
C ASN A 87 -1.27 -10.41 22.32
N HIS A 88 -1.78 -10.23 21.12
CA HIS A 88 -3.18 -9.79 20.91
C HIS A 88 -4.18 -10.96 20.89
N SER A 89 -3.76 -12.14 20.47
CA SER A 89 -4.60 -13.35 20.37
C SER A 89 -4.05 -14.50 21.19
N PRO A 90 -4.12 -14.43 22.54
CA PRO A 90 -3.60 -15.50 23.42
C PRO A 90 -4.32 -16.85 23.25
N HIS A 91 -5.48 -16.88 22.63
CA HIS A 91 -6.28 -18.09 22.34
C HIS A 91 -6.30 -18.46 20.86
N HIS A 92 -5.39 -17.92 20.05
CA HIS A 92 -5.30 -18.36 18.65
C HIS A 92 -4.90 -19.85 18.64
N PRO A 93 -5.50 -20.71 17.78
CA PRO A 93 -5.23 -22.16 17.73
C PRO A 93 -3.75 -22.57 17.68
N TRP A 94 -2.87 -21.66 17.28
CA TRP A 94 -1.42 -21.74 17.25
C TRP A 94 -0.76 -21.87 18.62
N VAL A 95 -1.24 -21.12 19.65
CA VAL A 95 -0.63 -21.12 20.98
C VAL A 95 -0.95 -22.44 21.71
N GLU A 96 -2.09 -23.04 21.44
CA GLU A 96 -2.46 -24.33 22.04
C GLU A 96 -1.76 -25.53 21.37
N ARG A 97 -1.49 -25.46 20.04
CA ARG A 97 -0.83 -26.55 19.29
C ARG A 97 0.65 -26.71 19.62
N SER A 98 1.34 -25.65 19.98
CA SER A 98 2.73 -25.75 20.44
C SER A 98 2.85 -26.53 21.75
N ARG A 99 1.73 -26.75 22.46
CA ARG A 99 1.67 -27.49 23.72
C ARG A 99 1.22 -28.95 23.58
N ASN A 100 0.60 -29.34 22.44
CA ASN A 100 0.15 -30.72 22.26
C ASN A 100 0.04 -31.12 20.77
N PRO A 101 1.05 -31.76 20.15
CA PRO A 101 1.11 -32.01 18.71
C PRO A 101 0.24 -33.19 18.20
N THR A 102 -0.49 -33.89 19.04
CA THR A 102 -1.11 -35.19 18.67
C THR A 102 -2.62 -35.18 18.42
N SER A 103 -3.32 -34.03 18.55
CA SER A 103 -4.76 -33.96 18.27
C SER A 103 -5.09 -32.96 17.16
N LEU A 104 -5.40 -33.44 15.97
CA LEU A 104 -5.90 -32.66 14.84
C LEU A 104 -7.44 -32.74 14.79
N PRO A 105 -8.19 -31.69 15.22
CA PRO A 105 -9.52 -31.47 14.70
C PRO A 105 -9.43 -30.80 13.32
N PRO A 106 -10.41 -30.98 12.42
CA PRO A 106 -10.48 -30.27 11.17
C PRO A 106 -10.46 -28.76 11.44
N CYS A 107 -9.83 -27.99 10.55
CA CYS A 107 -9.71 -26.54 10.62
C CYS A 107 -11.09 -25.89 10.44
N GLY A 108 -11.93 -26.01 11.44
CA GLY A 108 -13.22 -25.34 11.59
C GLY A 108 -13.01 -24.08 12.41
N LEU A 109 -13.58 -22.98 11.96
CA LEU A 109 -13.65 -21.71 12.65
C LEU A 109 -14.05 -21.94 14.12
N SER A 110 -13.09 -21.96 15.04
CA SER A 110 -13.40 -21.87 16.47
C SER A 110 -13.82 -20.44 16.73
N GLU A 111 -15.01 -20.27 17.34
CA GLU A 111 -15.53 -19.00 17.82
C GLU A 111 -14.57 -18.37 18.83
N VAL A 112 -13.58 -17.61 18.34
CA VAL A 112 -12.81 -16.69 19.16
C VAL A 112 -13.33 -15.30 18.90
N VAL A 113 -14.48 -15.00 19.48
CA VAL A 113 -15.03 -13.66 19.54
C VAL A 113 -14.46 -12.97 20.77
N GLY A 114 -13.29 -12.36 20.63
CA GLY A 114 -12.87 -11.30 21.52
C GLY A 114 -13.57 -10.01 21.10
N ALA A 115 -14.66 -9.67 21.81
CA ALA A 115 -15.26 -8.33 21.91
C ALA A 115 -15.91 -7.64 20.69
N ALA A 116 -15.93 -8.21 19.49
CA ALA A 116 -16.82 -7.74 18.42
C ALA A 116 -18.14 -8.51 18.52
N SER A 117 -19.27 -7.82 18.46
CA SER A 117 -20.57 -8.50 18.36
C SER A 117 -20.67 -9.21 16.99
N ARG A 118 -21.66 -10.11 16.82
CA ARG A 118 -21.86 -10.82 15.54
C ARG A 118 -22.05 -9.87 14.34
N ARG A 119 -22.37 -8.59 14.59
CA ARG A 119 -22.60 -7.57 13.56
C ARG A 119 -21.30 -6.99 12.99
N GLU A 120 -20.23 -6.85 13.79
CA GLU A 120 -18.96 -6.30 13.35
C GLU A 120 -18.01 -7.37 12.82
N ALA A 121 -18.27 -8.64 13.07
CA ALA A 121 -17.39 -9.76 12.70
C ALA A 121 -17.12 -9.88 11.18
N HIS A 122 -18.01 -9.35 10.34
CA HIS A 122 -17.85 -9.36 8.89
C HIS A 122 -16.96 -8.22 8.35
N LEU A 123 -16.67 -7.20 9.18
CA LEU A 123 -15.85 -6.07 8.76
C LEU A 123 -14.41 -6.52 8.48
N PRO A 124 -13.71 -5.90 7.50
CA PRO A 124 -12.36 -6.27 7.15
C PRO A 124 -11.37 -5.95 8.28
N PHE A 125 -11.62 -4.88 9.02
CA PHE A 125 -10.80 -4.42 10.13
C PHE A 125 -11.69 -4.19 11.37
N THR A 126 -11.35 -4.85 12.47
CA THR A 126 -12.07 -4.75 13.75
C THR A 126 -11.18 -4.27 14.89
N GLY A 127 -10.02 -3.74 14.56
CA GLY A 127 -8.94 -3.34 15.44
C GLY A 127 -7.68 -4.16 15.19
N GLY A 128 -6.56 -3.60 15.55
CA GLY A 128 -5.25 -4.12 15.22
C GLY A 128 -4.32 -2.98 14.82
N TRP A 129 -3.54 -3.17 13.77
CA TRP A 129 -2.48 -2.25 13.41
C TRP A 129 -2.58 -1.80 11.96
N LEU A 130 -2.28 -0.52 11.75
CA LEU A 130 -2.07 0.08 10.45
C LEU A 130 -0.58 0.36 10.28
N GLY A 131 -0.03 0.17 9.08
CA GLY A 131 1.39 0.36 8.91
C GLY A 131 1.88 0.13 7.49
N TRP A 132 3.20 0.14 7.37
CA TRP A 132 3.88 -0.16 6.13
C TRP A 132 5.14 -1.00 6.33
N LEU A 133 5.53 -1.62 5.24
CA LEU A 133 6.78 -2.34 5.04
C LEU A 133 7.48 -1.73 3.83
N GLY A 134 8.65 -1.13 3.99
CA GLY A 134 9.48 -0.65 2.90
C GLY A 134 10.03 -1.82 2.08
N TYR A 135 10.36 -1.57 0.82
CA TYR A 135 10.95 -2.57 -0.07
C TYR A 135 12.19 -3.25 0.54
N ASP A 136 12.97 -2.48 1.30
CA ASP A 136 14.22 -2.94 1.92
C ASP A 136 14.01 -4.03 2.98
N ILE A 137 12.78 -4.35 3.36
CA ILE A 137 12.47 -5.55 4.17
C ILE A 137 12.87 -6.84 3.43
N ALA A 138 13.06 -6.81 2.11
CA ALA A 138 13.61 -7.93 1.36
C ALA A 138 14.95 -8.45 1.95
N TRP A 139 15.76 -7.57 2.52
CA TRP A 139 17.03 -7.91 3.20
C TRP A 139 16.85 -8.64 4.54
N GLU A 140 15.64 -8.66 5.09
CA GLU A 140 15.30 -9.52 6.24
C GLU A 140 14.79 -10.91 5.82
N ILE A 141 14.38 -11.04 4.54
CA ILE A 141 13.86 -12.30 3.98
C ILE A 141 14.97 -13.08 3.28
N GLU A 142 15.80 -12.39 2.50
CA GLU A 142 16.83 -12.97 1.63
C GLU A 142 18.20 -12.38 1.96
N GLN A 143 19.25 -13.14 1.70
CA GLN A 143 20.64 -12.66 1.82
C GLN A 143 21.01 -11.90 0.54
N LEU A 144 20.93 -10.58 0.58
CA LEU A 144 21.16 -9.71 -0.56
C LEU A 144 22.39 -8.82 -0.36
N PRO A 145 23.07 -8.37 -1.44
CA PRO A 145 24.09 -7.33 -1.37
C PRO A 145 23.54 -6.07 -0.68
N HIS A 146 24.40 -5.34 0.03
CA HIS A 146 24.00 -4.16 0.79
C HIS A 146 24.96 -2.99 0.53
N ASP A 147 24.95 -2.52 -0.71
CA ASP A 147 25.97 -1.59 -1.22
C ASP A 147 25.53 -0.12 -1.20
N LYS A 148 24.25 0.14 -0.94
CA LYS A 148 23.65 1.48 -1.00
C LYS A 148 23.05 1.92 0.32
N SER A 149 23.09 3.24 0.57
CA SER A 149 22.42 3.88 1.70
C SER A 149 21.01 4.33 1.31
N ASP A 150 20.07 4.28 2.26
CA ASP A 150 18.79 4.95 2.10
C ASP A 150 18.92 6.42 2.55
N HIS A 151 18.44 7.32 1.70
CA HIS A 151 18.47 8.77 1.96
C HIS A 151 17.10 9.35 2.30
N LEU A 152 16.03 8.54 2.25
CA LEU A 152 14.70 9.00 2.61
C LEU A 152 14.49 8.94 4.13
N PRO A 153 13.85 9.95 4.73
CA PRO A 153 13.74 10.05 6.19
C PRO A 153 12.61 9.18 6.78
N PHE A 154 12.17 8.16 6.07
CA PHE A 154 11.11 7.27 6.50
C PHE A 154 11.68 5.97 7.09
N PRO A 155 11.12 5.46 8.21
CA PRO A 155 11.55 4.17 8.74
C PRO A 155 11.20 3.03 7.77
N VAL A 156 12.06 2.02 7.71
CA VAL A 156 11.88 0.83 6.85
C VAL A 156 10.58 0.10 7.15
N ALA A 157 10.09 0.14 8.37
CA ALA A 157 8.78 -0.34 8.77
C ALA A 157 8.17 0.58 9.84
N TYR A 158 6.88 0.76 9.78
CA TYR A 158 6.10 1.52 10.74
C TYR A 158 4.76 0.85 10.96
N TRP A 159 4.37 0.69 12.20
CA TRP A 159 3.08 0.13 12.60
C TRP A 159 2.55 0.88 13.81
N TYR A 160 1.25 1.12 13.87
CA TYR A 160 0.61 1.70 15.03
C TYR A 160 -0.79 1.12 15.28
N GLU A 161 -1.20 1.10 16.53
CA GLU A 161 -2.56 0.76 16.96
C GLU A 161 -3.35 2.06 17.13
N PRO A 162 -4.42 2.32 16.35
CA PRO A 162 -5.18 3.55 16.45
C PRO A 162 -5.98 3.61 17.76
N GLU A 163 -6.17 4.80 18.33
CA GLU A 163 -7.09 5.03 19.45
C GLU A 163 -8.55 4.92 19.02
N SER A 164 -8.84 5.43 17.82
CA SER A 164 -10.15 5.37 17.19
C SER A 164 -10.03 5.23 15.69
N PHE A 165 -11.01 4.57 15.09
CA PHE A 165 -11.07 4.38 13.64
C PHE A 165 -12.52 4.32 13.16
N ALA A 166 -12.68 4.44 11.85
CA ALA A 166 -13.94 4.29 11.16
C ALA A 166 -13.79 3.29 10.01
N VAL A 167 -14.77 2.41 9.84
CA VAL A 167 -14.90 1.51 8.70
C VAL A 167 -16.18 1.88 7.95
N LEU A 168 -16.02 2.23 6.68
CA LEU A 168 -17.10 2.57 5.77
C LEU A 168 -17.45 1.33 4.96
N ASP A 169 -18.68 0.87 5.04
CA ASP A 169 -19.25 -0.13 4.13
C ASP A 169 -20.05 0.58 3.05
N HIS A 170 -19.44 0.75 1.88
CA HIS A 170 -20.05 1.42 0.74
C HIS A 170 -21.19 0.59 0.12
N GLY A 171 -21.17 -0.74 0.30
CA GLY A 171 -22.22 -1.65 -0.16
C GLY A 171 -23.49 -1.51 0.66
N ASP A 172 -23.36 -1.60 1.97
CA ASP A 172 -24.51 -1.54 2.89
C ASP A 172 -24.81 -0.09 3.35
N GLN A 173 -24.05 0.90 2.88
CA GLN A 173 -24.21 2.32 3.25
C GLN A 173 -24.16 2.57 4.76
N LEU A 174 -23.24 1.86 5.43
CA LEU A 174 -23.03 1.95 6.88
C LEU A 174 -21.64 2.52 7.18
N LEU A 175 -21.60 3.40 8.18
CA LEU A 175 -20.39 3.92 8.81
C LEU A 175 -20.27 3.30 10.21
N TRP A 176 -19.20 2.56 10.45
CA TRP A 176 -18.88 1.97 11.73
C TRP A 176 -17.78 2.77 12.41
N LEU A 177 -18.08 3.37 13.55
CA LEU A 177 -17.12 4.05 14.41
C LEU A 177 -16.67 3.09 15.51
N ALA A 178 -15.37 3.06 15.76
CA ALA A 178 -14.78 2.30 16.86
C ALA A 178 -13.79 3.16 17.65
N SER A 179 -13.77 2.99 18.96
CA SER A 179 -12.80 3.64 19.84
C SER A 179 -12.48 2.76 21.05
N SER A 180 -11.26 2.91 21.57
CA SER A 180 -10.86 2.32 22.86
C SER A 180 -11.50 3.00 24.08
N ASP A 181 -12.08 4.20 23.88
CA ASP A 181 -12.82 4.97 24.88
C ASP A 181 -14.23 5.30 24.37
N SER A 182 -15.25 4.94 25.16
CA SER A 182 -16.66 5.16 24.79
C SER A 182 -17.02 6.64 24.65
N SER A 183 -16.40 7.52 25.44
CA SER A 183 -16.66 8.96 25.39
C SER A 183 -16.22 9.59 24.04
N ARG A 184 -15.22 9.00 23.41
CA ARG A 184 -14.72 9.43 22.12
C ARG A 184 -15.73 9.22 20.97
N LEU A 185 -16.60 8.22 21.08
CA LEU A 185 -17.64 7.98 20.06
C LEU A 185 -18.64 9.15 19.97
N ASP A 186 -18.97 9.79 21.07
CA ASP A 186 -19.86 10.95 21.08
C ASP A 186 -19.20 12.16 20.41
N GLU A 187 -17.90 12.35 20.63
CA GLU A 187 -17.11 13.38 19.95
C GLU A 187 -17.06 13.14 18.44
N LEU A 188 -16.73 11.91 18.01
CA LEU A 188 -16.67 11.55 16.59
C LEU A 188 -18.03 11.76 15.91
N GLN A 189 -19.13 11.36 16.56
CA GLN A 189 -20.48 11.57 16.03
C GLN A 189 -20.83 13.05 15.94
N ARG A 190 -20.45 13.88 16.92
CA ARG A 190 -20.67 15.32 16.90
C ARG A 190 -19.91 15.97 15.75
N LYS A 191 -18.65 15.62 15.53
CA LYS A 191 -17.85 16.11 14.40
C LYS A 191 -18.52 15.81 13.05
N LEU A 192 -19.14 14.63 12.91
CA LEU A 192 -19.89 14.27 11.70
C LEU A 192 -21.20 15.03 11.52
N ALA A 193 -21.81 15.53 12.61
CA ALA A 193 -23.02 16.33 12.56
C ALA A 193 -22.76 17.82 12.31
N GLU A 194 -21.60 18.30 12.69
CA GLU A 194 -21.10 19.63 12.39
C GLU A 194 -20.64 19.67 10.94
N ASP A 195 -21.51 20.19 10.04
CA ASP A 195 -21.20 20.36 8.60
C ASP A 195 -20.01 21.35 8.45
N ARG A 196 -18.79 20.87 8.67
CA ARG A 196 -17.59 21.68 8.42
C ARG A 196 -17.47 21.85 6.91
N LYS A 197 -17.81 23.03 6.42
CA LYS A 197 -17.32 23.48 5.12
C LYS A 197 -15.80 23.43 5.19
N ILE A 198 -15.21 22.50 4.44
CA ILE A 198 -13.75 22.49 4.22
C ILE A 198 -13.43 23.87 3.65
N GLU A 199 -12.71 24.67 4.42
CA GLU A 199 -12.26 25.98 3.95
C GLU A 199 -11.42 25.73 2.69
N LYS A 200 -11.88 26.28 1.58
CA LYS A 200 -11.07 26.32 0.36
C LYS A 200 -9.86 27.17 0.71
N GLY A 201 -8.68 26.60 0.63
CA GLY A 201 -7.43 27.32 0.80
C GLY A 201 -7.45 28.60 -0.03
N GLY A 202 -7.03 29.73 0.56
CA GLY A 202 -6.95 31.01 -0.14
C GLY A 202 -6.06 30.93 -1.38
N GLU A 203 -6.22 31.88 -2.31
CA GLU A 203 -5.35 32.01 -3.48
C GLU A 203 -3.88 32.05 -3.03
N ARG A 204 -3.09 31.10 -3.51
CA ARG A 204 -1.66 30.94 -3.20
C ARG A 204 -0.87 31.23 -4.46
N GLU A 205 0.23 31.95 -4.33
CA GLU A 205 1.20 32.06 -5.42
C GLU A 205 1.84 30.67 -5.65
N HIS A 206 1.53 30.06 -6.79
CA HIS A 206 2.01 28.71 -7.12
C HIS A 206 3.31 28.81 -7.90
N VAL A 207 4.38 28.38 -7.29
CA VAL A 207 5.70 28.31 -7.94
C VAL A 207 5.86 26.90 -8.50
N GLN A 208 6.02 26.80 -9.82
CA GLN A 208 6.36 25.54 -10.46
C GLN A 208 7.85 25.26 -10.24
N HIS A 209 8.16 24.21 -9.50
CA HIS A 209 9.53 23.78 -9.28
C HIS A 209 9.93 22.72 -10.31
N PRO A 210 11.20 22.74 -10.79
CA PRO A 210 11.69 21.76 -11.75
C PRO A 210 11.68 20.36 -11.13
N ILE A 211 11.39 19.36 -11.98
CA ILE A 211 11.49 17.95 -11.61
C ILE A 211 12.92 17.50 -11.88
N HIS A 212 13.55 16.96 -10.86
CA HIS A 212 14.89 16.37 -10.95
C HIS A 212 14.79 14.85 -10.91
N PHE A 213 15.38 14.18 -11.90
CA PHE A 213 15.52 12.72 -11.92
C PHE A 213 16.90 12.33 -11.42
N HIS A 214 16.97 11.38 -10.48
CA HIS A 214 18.23 10.86 -9.93
C HIS A 214 19.01 9.98 -10.93
N THR A 215 18.37 9.57 -12.01
CA THR A 215 18.94 8.75 -13.07
C THR A 215 18.77 9.50 -14.40
N SER A 216 19.83 9.69 -15.15
CA SER A 216 19.73 10.23 -16.50
C SER A 216 19.12 9.20 -17.46
N GLN A 217 18.59 9.65 -18.60
CA GLN A 217 18.09 8.74 -19.63
C GLN A 217 19.17 7.77 -20.09
N SER A 218 20.40 8.26 -20.32
CA SER A 218 21.53 7.43 -20.75
C SER A 218 21.90 6.35 -19.75
N ASP A 219 21.85 6.67 -18.44
CA ASP A 219 22.18 5.71 -17.39
C ASP A 219 21.05 4.65 -17.22
N TYR A 220 19.79 5.08 -17.32
CA TYR A 220 18.67 4.15 -17.31
C TYR A 220 18.70 3.19 -18.51
N GLU A 221 18.96 3.72 -19.72
CA GLU A 221 19.12 2.90 -20.91
C GLU A 221 20.33 1.93 -20.82
N ALA A 222 21.42 2.35 -20.15
CA ALA A 222 22.55 1.47 -19.89
C ALA A 222 22.16 0.35 -18.92
N ALA A 223 21.41 0.66 -17.85
CA ALA A 223 20.87 -0.34 -16.92
C ALA A 223 19.93 -1.33 -17.63
N VAL A 224 19.04 -0.86 -18.50
CA VAL A 224 18.17 -1.73 -19.33
C VAL A 224 19.01 -2.66 -20.22
N LYS A 225 20.03 -2.13 -20.89
CA LYS A 225 20.95 -2.95 -21.73
C LYS A 225 21.67 -4.02 -20.89
N GLN A 226 22.06 -3.68 -19.66
CA GLN A 226 22.71 -4.64 -18.77
C GLN A 226 21.72 -5.70 -18.26
N ALA A 227 20.51 -5.33 -17.88
CA ALA A 227 19.45 -6.29 -17.50
C ALA A 227 19.14 -7.28 -18.64
N LYS A 228 19.10 -6.79 -19.90
CA LYS A 228 18.93 -7.67 -21.09
C LYS A 228 20.08 -8.67 -21.23
N LYS A 229 21.32 -8.34 -20.85
CA LYS A 229 22.42 -9.34 -20.87
C LYS A 229 22.18 -10.45 -19.84
N TYR A 230 21.65 -10.14 -18.65
CA TYR A 230 21.27 -11.16 -17.67
C TYR A 230 20.13 -12.06 -18.18
N ILE A 231 19.17 -11.47 -18.90
CA ILE A 231 18.11 -12.25 -19.57
C ILE A 231 18.70 -13.17 -20.65
N GLN A 232 19.58 -12.67 -21.49
CA GLN A 232 20.25 -13.46 -22.54
C GLN A 232 21.14 -14.56 -21.97
N ALA A 233 21.77 -14.34 -20.81
CA ALA A 233 22.54 -15.34 -20.10
C ALA A 233 21.68 -16.43 -19.43
N GLY A 234 20.36 -16.21 -19.34
CA GLY A 234 19.42 -17.12 -18.67
C GLY A 234 19.36 -16.96 -17.15
N ASP A 235 19.94 -15.88 -16.59
CA ASP A 235 19.90 -15.59 -15.16
C ASP A 235 18.48 -15.25 -14.69
N ILE A 236 17.73 -14.48 -15.49
CA ILE A 236 16.38 -14.00 -15.21
C ILE A 236 15.50 -14.01 -16.48
N PHE A 237 14.19 -14.01 -16.31
CA PHE A 237 13.24 -13.84 -17.39
C PHE A 237 12.83 -12.36 -17.56
N GLN A 238 12.71 -11.65 -16.44
CA GLN A 238 12.27 -10.26 -16.35
C GLN A 238 12.85 -9.62 -15.09
N ALA A 239 13.19 -8.33 -15.16
CA ALA A 239 13.46 -7.50 -13.98
C ALA A 239 12.72 -6.16 -14.11
N ASN A 240 12.14 -5.67 -13.00
CA ASN A 240 11.54 -4.34 -12.96
C ASN A 240 12.62 -3.34 -12.54
N LEU A 241 13.00 -2.42 -13.44
CA LEU A 241 13.95 -1.34 -13.16
C LEU A 241 13.22 -0.02 -12.95
N SER A 242 13.65 0.73 -11.95
CA SER A 242 13.00 1.99 -11.58
C SER A 242 13.94 3.19 -11.59
N LEU A 243 13.34 4.36 -11.64
CA LEU A 243 14.01 5.65 -11.51
C LEU A 243 13.25 6.52 -10.51
N ARG A 244 14.02 7.27 -9.70
CA ARG A 244 13.49 8.20 -8.71
C ARG A 244 13.50 9.61 -9.26
N PHE A 245 12.45 10.37 -8.95
CA PHE A 245 12.40 11.80 -9.17
C PHE A 245 12.08 12.56 -7.88
N GLU A 246 12.49 13.81 -7.85
CA GLU A 246 12.16 14.75 -6.79
C GLU A 246 11.76 16.11 -7.34
N THR A 247 10.92 16.81 -6.57
CA THR A 247 10.55 18.21 -6.81
C THR A 247 10.16 18.83 -5.48
N THR A 248 9.82 20.13 -5.49
CA THR A 248 9.32 20.82 -4.30
C THR A 248 7.91 21.35 -4.52
N THR A 249 7.18 21.61 -3.43
CA THR A 249 5.82 22.13 -3.49
C THR A 249 5.45 22.86 -2.19
N ASN A 250 4.54 23.83 -2.30
CA ASN A 250 3.90 24.49 -1.16
C ASN A 250 2.56 23.84 -0.77
N ASN A 251 2.10 22.84 -1.54
CA ASN A 251 0.84 22.16 -1.28
C ASN A 251 1.00 21.14 -0.15
N SER A 252 -0.08 20.91 0.59
CA SER A 252 -0.14 19.82 1.56
C SER A 252 -0.25 18.46 0.84
N GLY A 253 0.22 17.39 1.50
CA GLY A 253 0.01 16.04 0.96
C GLY A 253 -1.47 15.68 0.81
N TRP A 254 -2.34 16.25 1.64
CA TRP A 254 -3.78 16.06 1.50
C TRP A 254 -4.34 16.67 0.21
N GLU A 255 -3.95 17.89 -0.15
CA GLU A 255 -4.33 18.51 -1.42
C GLU A 255 -3.83 17.69 -2.62
N ILE A 256 -2.58 17.19 -2.53
CA ILE A 256 -2.00 16.32 -3.57
C ILE A 256 -2.76 14.98 -3.64
N TYR A 257 -3.13 14.39 -2.50
CA TYR A 257 -3.95 13.17 -2.47
C TYR A 257 -5.29 13.38 -3.18
N GLN A 258 -5.99 14.45 -2.86
CA GLN A 258 -7.28 14.77 -3.50
C GLN A 258 -7.14 15.02 -5.01
N ALA A 259 -6.05 15.65 -5.45
CA ALA A 259 -5.76 15.85 -6.87
C ALA A 259 -5.45 14.51 -7.56
N LEU A 260 -4.59 13.70 -6.97
CA LEU A 260 -4.19 12.41 -7.51
C LEU A 260 -5.36 11.43 -7.58
N GLN A 261 -6.20 11.40 -6.54
CA GLN A 261 -7.43 10.60 -6.49
C GLN A 261 -8.39 10.92 -7.65
N LYS A 262 -8.51 12.19 -8.03
CA LYS A 262 -9.34 12.61 -9.17
C LYS A 262 -8.77 12.19 -10.51
N ILE A 263 -7.45 12.27 -10.65
CA ILE A 263 -6.76 11.94 -11.90
C ILE A 263 -6.64 10.42 -12.08
N ASN A 264 -6.29 9.70 -11.01
CA ASN A 264 -6.01 8.28 -11.04
C ASN A 264 -6.69 7.57 -9.85
N PRO A 265 -8.03 7.52 -9.79
CA PRO A 265 -8.72 6.75 -8.76
C PRO A 265 -8.30 5.28 -8.84
N SER A 266 -7.96 4.69 -7.72
CA SER A 266 -7.37 3.34 -7.66
C SER A 266 -7.90 2.55 -6.46
N PRO A 267 -8.03 1.21 -6.55
CA PRO A 267 -8.71 0.41 -5.53
C PRO A 267 -7.98 0.33 -4.18
N PHE A 268 -6.69 0.62 -4.16
CA PHE A 268 -5.86 0.56 -2.94
C PHE A 268 -5.17 1.90 -2.67
N ALA A 269 -5.91 3.00 -2.81
CA ALA A 269 -5.43 4.33 -2.49
C ALA A 269 -5.24 4.49 -0.98
N SER A 270 -4.27 5.31 -0.59
CA SER A 270 -4.01 5.61 0.81
C SER A 270 -3.38 6.98 1.02
N TYR A 271 -3.69 7.57 2.15
CA TYR A 271 -3.03 8.77 2.66
C TYR A 271 -2.57 8.54 4.09
N TRP A 272 -1.32 8.89 4.37
CA TRP A 272 -0.72 8.76 5.68
C TRP A 272 -0.09 10.08 6.11
N GLN A 273 -0.48 10.55 7.27
CA GLN A 273 0.16 11.65 7.97
C GLN A 273 0.97 11.09 9.13
N THR A 274 2.26 11.38 9.17
CA THR A 274 3.20 10.78 10.14
C THR A 274 4.23 11.79 10.61
N PRO A 275 4.99 11.50 11.69
CA PRO A 275 6.06 12.39 12.15
C PRO A 275 7.20 12.60 11.15
N TRP A 276 7.40 11.69 10.19
CA TRP A 276 8.48 11.77 9.19
C TRP A 276 8.05 12.50 7.92
N GLY A 277 6.77 12.65 7.72
CA GLY A 277 6.19 13.24 6.52
C GLY A 277 4.88 12.58 6.14
N GLU A 278 4.46 12.83 4.90
CA GLU A 278 3.19 12.35 4.36
C GLU A 278 3.45 11.34 3.23
N LEU A 279 2.62 10.28 3.17
CA LEU A 279 2.60 9.33 2.09
C LEU A 279 1.27 9.48 1.35
N VAL A 280 1.34 9.70 0.05
CA VAL A 280 0.20 9.85 -0.86
C VAL A 280 0.28 8.75 -1.90
N SER A 281 -0.69 7.85 -1.94
CA SER A 281 -0.68 6.70 -2.84
C SER A 281 -2.03 6.51 -3.52
N CYS A 282 -2.01 6.28 -4.83
CA CYS A 282 -3.14 5.76 -5.60
C CYS A 282 -2.73 4.45 -6.27
N SER A 283 -2.40 3.47 -5.44
CA SER A 283 -1.95 2.15 -5.91
C SER A 283 -3.09 1.38 -6.55
N PRO A 284 -2.89 0.84 -7.75
CA PRO A 284 -3.87 -0.05 -8.38
C PRO A 284 -3.76 -1.50 -7.91
N GLU A 285 -2.67 -1.87 -7.22
CA GLU A 285 -2.30 -3.27 -7.03
C GLU A 285 -2.26 -3.69 -5.57
N ARG A 286 -2.82 -4.86 -5.29
CA ARG A 286 -2.75 -5.55 -4.00
C ARG A 286 -1.54 -6.46 -3.98
N LEU A 287 -0.74 -6.39 -2.92
CA LEU A 287 0.26 -7.41 -2.62
C LEU A 287 -0.44 -8.70 -2.17
N VAL A 288 -1.23 -8.61 -1.11
CA VAL A 288 -1.89 -9.79 -0.53
C VAL A 288 -3.08 -9.42 0.35
N LEU A 289 -4.14 -10.20 0.25
CA LEU A 289 -5.26 -10.25 1.19
C LEU A 289 -5.22 -11.59 1.94
N LEU A 290 -5.36 -11.56 3.25
CA LEU A 290 -5.68 -12.72 4.06
C LEU A 290 -6.98 -12.45 4.81
N GLN A 291 -8.00 -13.24 4.52
CA GLN A 291 -9.29 -13.13 5.18
C GLN A 291 -9.82 -14.51 5.55
N ASN A 292 -10.05 -14.73 6.84
CA ASN A 292 -10.57 -15.99 7.36
C ASN A 292 -9.77 -17.23 6.90
N GLY A 293 -8.44 -17.11 6.87
CA GLY A 293 -7.52 -18.16 6.45
C GLY A 293 -7.40 -18.36 4.94
N GLN A 294 -8.11 -17.57 4.12
CA GLN A 294 -7.94 -17.56 2.69
C GLN A 294 -7.00 -16.42 2.27
N ALA A 295 -5.87 -16.78 1.69
CA ALA A 295 -4.92 -15.87 1.08
C ALA A 295 -5.26 -15.63 -0.39
N GLN A 296 -5.11 -14.40 -0.87
CA GLN A 296 -5.33 -14.02 -2.27
C GLN A 296 -4.29 -12.99 -2.69
N THR A 297 -3.81 -13.10 -3.93
CA THR A 297 -3.01 -12.08 -4.60
C THR A 297 -3.61 -11.81 -5.98
N ARG A 298 -3.43 -10.57 -6.48
CA ARG A 298 -4.09 -10.13 -7.70
C ARG A 298 -3.11 -9.41 -8.62
N PRO A 299 -2.19 -10.17 -9.26
CA PRO A 299 -1.18 -9.58 -10.14
C PRO A 299 -1.82 -8.88 -11.34
N ILE A 300 -1.25 -7.73 -11.67
CA ILE A 300 -1.61 -6.91 -12.82
C ILE A 300 -0.44 -6.95 -13.79
N ALA A 301 -0.72 -7.28 -15.06
CA ALA A 301 0.21 -7.07 -16.16
C ALA A 301 -0.57 -6.65 -17.39
N GLY A 302 0.07 -5.87 -18.24
CA GLY A 302 -0.60 -5.29 -19.40
C GLY A 302 -1.53 -4.12 -19.02
N THR A 303 -1.34 -3.02 -19.71
CA THR A 303 -2.16 -1.81 -19.54
C THR A 303 -2.56 -1.31 -20.91
N GLY A 304 -3.86 -1.16 -21.12
CA GLY A 304 -4.45 -0.57 -22.33
C GLY A 304 -5.17 0.73 -22.02
N SER A 305 -5.25 1.60 -23.03
CA SER A 305 -6.08 2.82 -22.96
C SER A 305 -7.56 2.47 -23.01
N ARG A 306 -8.42 3.32 -22.48
CA ARG A 306 -9.86 3.26 -22.65
C ARG A 306 -10.26 3.78 -24.04
N GLY A 307 -11.29 3.16 -24.62
CA GLY A 307 -11.90 3.66 -25.85
C GLY A 307 -12.82 4.86 -25.62
N VAL A 308 -12.91 5.73 -26.62
CA VAL A 308 -13.84 6.89 -26.57
C VAL A 308 -15.30 6.42 -26.76
N THR A 309 -15.51 5.33 -27.52
CA THR A 309 -16.82 4.69 -27.69
C THR A 309 -16.82 3.29 -27.09
N PRO A 310 -17.99 2.72 -26.75
CA PRO A 310 -18.08 1.35 -26.24
C PRO A 310 -17.47 0.33 -27.19
N GLU A 311 -17.63 0.49 -28.50
CA GLU A 311 -17.11 -0.42 -29.53
C GLU A 311 -15.58 -0.33 -29.58
N GLN A 312 -15.01 0.86 -29.55
CA GLN A 312 -13.58 1.08 -29.49
C GLN A 312 -12.98 0.52 -28.18
N ASP A 313 -13.65 0.72 -27.03
CA ASP A 313 -13.23 0.18 -25.73
C ASP A 313 -13.21 -1.37 -25.76
N GLN A 314 -14.21 -1.98 -26.38
CA GLN A 314 -14.26 -3.44 -26.55
C GLN A 314 -13.15 -3.94 -27.48
N GLN A 315 -12.85 -3.23 -28.57
CA GLN A 315 -11.77 -3.59 -29.48
C GLN A 315 -10.41 -3.51 -28.79
N LEU A 316 -10.11 -2.41 -28.05
CA LEU A 316 -8.87 -2.27 -27.30
C LEU A 316 -8.72 -3.36 -26.22
N ALA A 317 -9.82 -3.76 -25.59
CA ALA A 317 -9.81 -4.87 -24.64
C ALA A 317 -9.47 -6.21 -25.32
N GLN A 318 -10.01 -6.45 -26.52
CA GLN A 318 -9.69 -7.65 -27.31
C GLN A 318 -8.23 -7.64 -27.79
N ASP A 319 -7.73 -6.48 -28.22
CA ASP A 319 -6.34 -6.32 -28.65
C ASP A 319 -5.38 -6.61 -27.48
N LEU A 320 -5.68 -6.12 -26.28
CA LEU A 320 -4.92 -6.41 -25.07
C LEU A 320 -4.95 -7.91 -24.72
N LEU A 321 -6.12 -8.54 -24.78
CA LEU A 321 -6.29 -9.98 -24.53
C LEU A 321 -5.58 -10.86 -25.55
N SER A 322 -5.46 -10.40 -26.80
CA SER A 322 -4.81 -11.14 -27.90
C SER A 322 -3.32 -10.88 -28.00
N ASN A 323 -2.79 -9.88 -27.29
CA ASN A 323 -1.37 -9.57 -27.31
C ASN A 323 -0.56 -10.71 -26.67
N THR A 324 0.19 -11.41 -27.51
CA THR A 324 0.96 -12.59 -27.10
C THR A 324 2.05 -12.27 -26.08
N LYS A 325 2.70 -11.09 -26.18
CA LYS A 325 3.74 -10.63 -25.24
C LYS A 325 3.14 -10.39 -23.87
N GLU A 326 2.09 -9.55 -23.78
CA GLU A 326 1.43 -9.20 -22.52
C GLU A 326 0.89 -10.45 -21.81
N ARG A 327 0.31 -11.39 -22.59
CA ARG A 327 -0.17 -12.67 -22.04
C ARG A 327 0.95 -13.54 -21.50
N ALA A 328 2.08 -13.65 -22.22
CA ALA A 328 3.21 -14.48 -21.79
C ALA A 328 3.82 -13.91 -20.50
N GLU A 329 4.01 -12.60 -20.43
CA GLU A 329 4.47 -11.90 -19.22
C GLU A 329 3.51 -12.12 -18.06
N HIS A 330 2.21 -11.94 -18.29
CA HIS A 330 1.20 -12.12 -17.26
C HIS A 330 1.16 -13.56 -16.71
N ILE A 331 1.21 -14.57 -17.57
CA ILE A 331 1.23 -15.98 -17.15
C ILE A 331 2.46 -16.28 -16.30
N MET A 332 3.62 -15.71 -16.64
CA MET A 332 4.84 -15.86 -15.84
C MET A 332 4.66 -15.26 -14.44
N LEU A 333 4.06 -14.07 -14.32
CA LEU A 333 3.76 -13.44 -13.03
C LEU A 333 2.73 -14.23 -12.22
N VAL A 334 1.68 -14.75 -12.86
CA VAL A 334 0.70 -15.63 -12.20
C VAL A 334 1.36 -16.90 -11.67
N ASP A 335 2.31 -17.48 -12.40
CA ASP A 335 3.02 -18.67 -11.93
C ASP A 335 3.96 -18.36 -10.76
N LEU A 336 4.59 -17.19 -10.77
CA LEU A 336 5.39 -16.69 -9.64
C LEU A 336 4.52 -16.56 -8.37
N GLU A 337 3.34 -15.92 -8.47
CA GLU A 337 2.41 -15.76 -7.36
C GLU A 337 1.84 -17.11 -6.86
N ARG A 338 1.58 -18.05 -7.78
CA ARG A 338 1.22 -19.43 -7.41
C ARG A 338 2.31 -20.13 -6.62
N ASN A 339 3.56 -19.96 -7.03
CA ASN A 339 4.72 -20.52 -6.33
C ASN A 339 4.87 -19.91 -4.94
N ASP A 340 4.76 -18.60 -4.80
CA ASP A 340 4.88 -17.89 -3.53
C ASP A 340 3.77 -18.30 -2.55
N LEU A 341 2.51 -18.36 -2.98
CA LEU A 341 1.41 -18.88 -2.16
C LEU A 341 1.61 -20.37 -1.82
N GLY A 342 2.15 -21.16 -2.76
CA GLY A 342 2.43 -22.58 -2.56
C GLY A 342 3.39 -22.89 -1.40
N ARG A 343 4.24 -21.94 -1.04
CA ARG A 343 5.18 -22.06 0.09
C ARG A 343 4.47 -22.10 1.46
N VAL A 344 3.29 -21.51 1.57
CA VAL A 344 2.60 -21.29 2.86
C VAL A 344 1.14 -21.78 2.88
N CYS A 345 0.56 -22.09 1.74
CA CYS A 345 -0.82 -22.60 1.64
C CYS A 345 -0.88 -24.13 1.73
N ASP A 346 -2.05 -24.65 2.08
CA ASP A 346 -2.32 -26.08 2.08
C ASP A 346 -2.12 -26.67 0.69
N TRP A 347 -1.52 -27.83 0.61
CA TRP A 347 -1.29 -28.55 -0.65
C TRP A 347 -2.61 -28.74 -1.42
N GLY A 348 -2.58 -28.43 -2.73
CA GLY A 348 -3.74 -28.58 -3.62
C GLY A 348 -4.80 -27.49 -3.50
N THR A 349 -4.62 -26.47 -2.63
CA THR A 349 -5.59 -25.39 -2.48
C THR A 349 -5.23 -24.14 -3.27
N VAL A 350 -4.01 -24.03 -3.78
CA VAL A 350 -3.58 -22.89 -4.60
C VAL A 350 -4.18 -23.04 -6.01
N VAL A 351 -5.09 -22.12 -6.35
CA VAL A 351 -5.80 -22.11 -7.62
C VAL A 351 -5.81 -20.71 -8.22
N VAL A 352 -5.82 -20.65 -9.55
CA VAL A 352 -6.11 -19.43 -10.31
C VAL A 352 -7.59 -19.47 -10.65
N ASP A 353 -8.41 -18.71 -9.96
CA ASP A 353 -9.86 -18.71 -10.15
C ASP A 353 -10.35 -17.64 -11.13
N GLU A 354 -9.53 -16.62 -11.38
CA GLU A 354 -9.70 -15.67 -12.47
C GLU A 354 -8.39 -15.59 -13.25
N LEU A 355 -8.44 -15.82 -14.56
CA LEU A 355 -7.27 -15.80 -15.44
C LEU A 355 -7.50 -14.86 -16.61
N LEU A 356 -6.58 -13.91 -16.82
CA LEU A 356 -6.58 -12.98 -17.96
C LEU A 356 -7.91 -12.19 -18.08
N THR A 357 -8.40 -11.64 -16.98
CA THR A 357 -9.62 -10.84 -16.94
C THR A 357 -9.28 -9.36 -17.20
N ILE A 358 -10.12 -8.68 -18.01
CA ILE A 358 -9.99 -7.23 -18.22
C ILE A 358 -10.72 -6.48 -17.12
N GLU A 359 -9.97 -5.75 -16.32
CA GLU A 359 -10.51 -4.75 -15.39
C GLU A 359 -10.45 -3.36 -16.03
N ARG A 360 -11.61 -2.69 -16.06
CA ARG A 360 -11.77 -1.36 -16.66
C ARG A 360 -11.82 -0.30 -15.58
N TYR A 361 -10.86 0.62 -15.64
CA TYR A 361 -10.82 1.80 -14.79
C TYR A 361 -11.18 3.07 -15.59
N SER A 362 -11.13 4.24 -14.98
CA SER A 362 -11.56 5.49 -15.63
C SER A 362 -10.79 5.81 -16.92
N HIS A 363 -9.47 5.63 -16.90
CA HIS A 363 -8.59 6.04 -18.01
C HIS A 363 -7.80 4.89 -18.63
N VAL A 364 -7.74 3.74 -17.95
CA VAL A 364 -6.99 2.57 -18.38
C VAL A 364 -7.79 1.30 -18.16
N MET A 365 -7.42 0.24 -18.86
CA MET A 365 -7.82 -1.12 -18.58
C MET A 365 -6.58 -1.97 -18.29
N HIS A 366 -6.71 -2.95 -17.43
CA HIS A 366 -5.64 -3.84 -17.04
C HIS A 366 -6.00 -5.30 -17.31
N LEU A 367 -4.98 -6.08 -17.62
CA LEU A 367 -5.06 -7.53 -17.64
C LEU A 367 -4.73 -8.03 -16.23
N VAL A 368 -5.67 -8.72 -15.61
CA VAL A 368 -5.61 -9.12 -14.20
C VAL A 368 -5.93 -10.60 -14.05
N SER A 369 -5.29 -11.25 -13.09
CA SER A 369 -5.64 -12.60 -12.65
C SER A 369 -5.78 -12.63 -11.13
N ASN A 370 -6.53 -13.60 -10.60
CA ASN A 370 -6.63 -13.83 -9.17
C ASN A 370 -6.07 -15.21 -8.82
N VAL A 371 -5.14 -15.22 -7.86
CA VAL A 371 -4.58 -16.46 -7.31
C VAL A 371 -4.94 -16.55 -5.84
N LYS A 372 -5.52 -17.65 -5.42
CA LYS A 372 -5.91 -17.85 -4.02
C LYS A 372 -5.49 -19.21 -3.49
N GLY A 373 -5.33 -19.30 -2.16
CA GLY A 373 -5.01 -20.53 -1.47
C GLY A 373 -5.44 -20.47 0.00
N ARG A 374 -5.64 -21.62 0.62
CA ARG A 374 -5.88 -21.71 2.05
C ARG A 374 -4.55 -21.67 2.79
N LEU A 375 -4.34 -20.68 3.65
CA LEU A 375 -3.18 -20.61 4.52
C LEU A 375 -3.14 -21.85 5.42
N ARG A 376 -1.98 -22.53 5.46
CA ARG A 376 -1.80 -23.69 6.34
C ARG A 376 -2.01 -23.29 7.80
N CYS A 377 -2.59 -24.19 8.54
CA CYS A 377 -2.87 -23.95 9.96
C CYS A 377 -1.59 -23.85 10.84
N ASP A 378 -0.41 -24.23 10.36
CA ASP A 378 0.89 -24.00 11.00
C ASP A 378 1.57 -22.70 10.51
N ARG A 379 0.91 -21.86 9.74
CA ARG A 379 1.42 -20.59 9.20
C ARG A 379 0.59 -19.41 9.67
N THR A 380 1.23 -18.26 9.77
CA THR A 380 0.64 -16.99 10.21
C THR A 380 0.52 -16.01 9.06
N ALA A 381 -0.16 -14.89 9.30
CA ALA A 381 -0.16 -13.74 8.40
C ALA A 381 1.28 -13.26 8.09
N ILE A 382 2.19 -13.37 9.05
CA ILE A 382 3.58 -12.94 8.88
C ILE A 382 4.36 -13.90 7.97
N ASP A 383 4.12 -15.23 8.08
CA ASP A 383 4.67 -16.20 7.13
C ASP A 383 4.18 -15.93 5.70
N LEU A 384 2.91 -15.51 5.55
CA LEU A 384 2.34 -15.15 4.26
C LEU A 384 3.03 -13.91 3.67
N ILE A 385 3.24 -12.86 4.47
CA ILE A 385 3.99 -11.68 4.04
C ILE A 385 5.39 -12.10 3.58
N ARG A 386 6.14 -12.86 4.37
CA ARG A 386 7.49 -13.35 4.00
C ARG A 386 7.52 -14.13 2.68
N ALA A 387 6.45 -14.87 2.37
CA ALA A 387 6.39 -15.65 1.15
C ALA A 387 6.19 -14.80 -0.10
N LEU A 388 5.40 -13.73 -0.02
CA LEU A 388 5.05 -12.92 -1.18
C LEU A 388 5.91 -11.66 -1.33
N PHE A 389 6.42 -11.12 -0.23
CA PHE A 389 7.15 -9.84 -0.23
C PHE A 389 8.60 -9.99 -0.72
N PRO A 390 9.13 -9.02 -1.50
CA PRO A 390 8.39 -8.01 -2.24
C PRO A 390 7.57 -8.63 -3.39
N GLY A 391 6.57 -7.90 -3.90
CA GLY A 391 5.71 -8.39 -4.97
C GLY A 391 6.48 -8.80 -6.23
N GLY A 392 6.02 -9.84 -6.90
CA GLY A 392 6.63 -10.36 -8.13
C GLY A 392 6.61 -9.36 -9.28
N THR A 393 5.52 -8.63 -9.41
CA THR A 393 5.28 -7.63 -10.47
C THR A 393 6.25 -6.44 -10.43
N ILE A 394 6.80 -6.14 -9.24
CA ILE A 394 7.74 -5.02 -9.04
C ILE A 394 9.18 -5.46 -8.86
N THR A 395 9.46 -6.76 -8.91
CA THR A 395 10.79 -7.34 -8.82
C THR A 395 11.17 -8.06 -10.11
N GLY A 396 10.60 -9.21 -10.37
CA GLY A 396 10.83 -10.04 -11.54
C GLY A 396 11.00 -11.51 -11.20
N CYS A 397 11.44 -12.30 -12.17
CA CYS A 397 11.52 -13.76 -12.05
C CYS A 397 12.87 -14.30 -12.60
N PRO A 398 13.59 -15.15 -11.85
CA PRO A 398 13.41 -15.54 -10.45
C PRO A 398 13.64 -14.39 -9.46
N LYS A 399 12.79 -14.31 -8.41
CA LYS A 399 12.72 -13.15 -7.50
C LYS A 399 14.06 -12.78 -6.87
N VAL A 400 14.75 -13.72 -6.24
CA VAL A 400 16.01 -13.44 -5.50
C VAL A 400 17.07 -12.87 -6.45
N ARG A 401 17.26 -13.49 -7.61
CA ARG A 401 18.23 -13.01 -8.60
C ARG A 401 17.87 -11.63 -9.14
N CYS A 402 16.58 -11.35 -9.31
CA CYS A 402 16.13 -10.02 -9.70
C CYS A 402 16.42 -8.97 -8.63
N LEU A 403 16.27 -9.30 -7.34
CA LEU A 403 16.61 -8.40 -6.23
C LEU A 403 18.10 -8.03 -6.23
N GLU A 404 19.01 -9.00 -6.47
CA GLU A 404 20.45 -8.76 -6.60
C GLU A 404 20.75 -7.80 -7.78
N ILE A 405 20.14 -8.06 -8.94
CA ILE A 405 20.33 -7.25 -10.15
C ILE A 405 19.77 -5.83 -9.97
N ILE A 406 18.63 -5.68 -9.32
CA ILE A 406 18.05 -4.37 -9.01
C ILE A 406 18.98 -3.59 -8.08
N GLU A 407 19.52 -4.24 -7.03
CA GLU A 407 20.49 -3.58 -6.14
C GLU A 407 21.76 -3.18 -6.89
N GLU A 408 22.23 -3.96 -7.87
CA GLU A 408 23.37 -3.60 -8.72
C GLU A 408 23.07 -2.40 -9.62
N LEU A 409 21.93 -2.40 -10.31
CA LEU A 409 21.68 -1.50 -11.45
C LEU A 409 21.01 -0.18 -11.07
N GLU A 410 20.19 -0.12 -10.04
CA GLU A 410 19.56 1.14 -9.61
C GLU A 410 20.53 1.99 -8.78
N PRO A 411 20.61 3.31 -8.98
CA PRO A 411 21.59 4.14 -8.27
C PRO A 411 21.24 4.40 -6.81
N VAL A 412 19.96 4.24 -6.42
CA VAL A 412 19.46 4.54 -5.08
C VAL A 412 18.60 3.39 -4.56
N ARG A 413 18.54 3.22 -3.24
CA ARG A 413 17.63 2.28 -2.61
C ARG A 413 16.18 2.67 -2.82
N ARG A 414 15.30 1.68 -2.89
CA ARG A 414 13.87 1.90 -3.09
C ARG A 414 13.16 2.43 -1.84
N SER A 415 13.67 2.15 -0.64
CA SER A 415 13.06 2.59 0.63
C SER A 415 11.59 2.16 0.75
N LEU A 416 10.64 3.10 0.86
CA LEU A 416 9.21 2.80 0.87
C LEU A 416 8.63 2.47 -0.50
N PHE A 417 9.23 2.97 -1.57
CA PHE A 417 8.71 2.72 -2.92
C PHE A 417 8.82 1.23 -3.25
N TYR A 418 7.77 0.68 -3.86
CA TYR A 418 7.63 -0.75 -4.14
C TYR A 418 7.54 -1.63 -2.88
N GLY A 419 7.47 -1.03 -1.70
CA GLY A 419 7.06 -1.69 -0.48
C GLY A 419 5.55 -1.89 -0.43
N SER A 420 4.99 -1.91 0.77
CA SER A 420 3.58 -2.22 0.98
C SER A 420 3.03 -1.44 2.17
N CYS A 421 1.76 -1.02 2.10
CA CYS A 421 1.06 -0.49 3.27
C CYS A 421 -0.37 -1.05 3.37
N GLY A 422 -0.95 -0.96 4.57
CA GLY A 422 -2.30 -1.43 4.81
C GLY A 422 -2.54 -1.72 6.28
N TYR A 423 -3.24 -2.81 6.57
CA TYR A 423 -3.57 -3.19 7.94
C TYR A 423 -3.26 -4.65 8.25
N LEU A 424 -3.03 -4.91 9.54
CA LEU A 424 -2.98 -6.22 10.16
C LEU A 424 -4.04 -6.23 11.28
N ASP A 425 -5.11 -6.99 11.09
CA ASP A 425 -6.22 -7.09 12.03
C ASP A 425 -5.86 -8.02 13.19
N GLY A 426 -6.33 -7.73 14.38
CA GLY A 426 -6.08 -8.55 15.58
C GLY A 426 -6.54 -10.01 15.49
N ARG A 427 -7.41 -10.35 14.53
CA ARG A 427 -7.85 -11.73 14.23
C ARG A 427 -6.85 -12.47 13.32
N GLY A 428 -5.80 -11.80 12.84
CA GLY A 428 -4.82 -12.34 11.90
C GLY A 428 -5.17 -12.14 10.43
N ASN A 429 -6.23 -11.38 10.11
CA ASN A 429 -6.50 -10.94 8.75
C ASN A 429 -5.57 -9.78 8.36
N LEU A 430 -5.33 -9.60 7.07
CA LEU A 430 -4.56 -8.47 6.55
C LEU A 430 -5.02 -8.09 5.14
N ASP A 431 -4.78 -6.86 4.75
CA ASP A 431 -4.84 -6.40 3.37
C ASP A 431 -3.71 -5.40 3.14
N LEU A 432 -2.80 -5.74 2.23
CA LEU A 432 -1.60 -4.97 1.92
C LEU A 432 -1.55 -4.69 0.43
N ASN A 433 -1.31 -3.42 0.07
CA ASN A 433 -1.08 -3.01 -1.32
C ASN A 433 0.40 -3.09 -1.70
N ILE A 434 0.71 -2.73 -2.95
CA ILE A 434 2.07 -2.42 -3.40
C ILE A 434 2.21 -0.89 -3.52
N LEU A 435 3.25 -0.30 -2.93
CA LEU A 435 3.47 1.15 -2.96
C LEU A 435 4.06 1.61 -4.30
N ILE A 436 3.21 1.57 -5.33
CA ILE A 436 3.39 2.16 -6.66
C ILE A 436 2.42 3.32 -6.84
N ARG A 437 2.64 4.20 -7.81
CA ARG A 437 1.86 5.45 -7.98
C ARG A 437 1.79 6.25 -6.67
N THR A 438 2.94 6.30 -5.99
CA THR A 438 3.10 6.84 -4.63
C THR A 438 4.02 8.05 -4.65
N LEU A 439 3.69 9.06 -3.84
CA LEU A 439 4.51 10.22 -3.55
C LEU A 439 4.81 10.25 -2.05
N LEU A 440 6.02 10.62 -1.70
CA LEU A 440 6.46 10.86 -0.33
C LEU A 440 6.77 12.35 -0.18
N LEU A 441 6.30 12.95 0.89
CA LEU A 441 6.50 14.37 1.16
C LEU A 441 7.13 14.59 2.53
N THR A 442 8.11 15.48 2.60
CA THR A 442 8.69 15.94 3.87
C THR A 442 8.87 17.44 3.86
N PRO A 443 8.99 18.10 5.01
CA PRO A 443 9.42 19.49 5.06
C PRO A 443 10.74 19.66 4.29
N HIS A 444 10.81 20.69 3.45
CA HIS A 444 12.03 20.99 2.69
C HIS A 444 13.08 21.59 3.63
N LYS A 445 14.23 20.94 3.75
CA LYS A 445 15.38 21.48 4.46
C LYS A 445 16.26 22.23 3.46
N GLY A 446 16.25 23.55 3.53
CA GLY A 446 17.21 24.37 2.78
C GLY A 446 18.60 24.24 3.41
N GLY A 447 19.49 23.46 2.76
CA GLY A 447 20.91 23.32 3.16
C GLY A 447 21.19 22.10 4.04
N GLU A 448 22.32 21.51 3.82
CA GLU A 448 22.89 20.30 4.40
C GLU A 448 22.71 20.14 5.91
N GLU A 449 21.68 19.39 6.32
CA GLU A 449 21.68 18.72 7.62
C GLU A 449 21.24 17.27 7.43
N GLN A 450 22.18 16.35 7.61
CA GLN A 450 21.93 14.92 7.72
C GLN A 450 21.03 14.66 8.94
N PHE A 451 19.91 13.98 8.73
CA PHE A 451 19.08 13.50 9.84
C PHE A 451 19.86 12.49 10.68
N PRO A 452 19.98 12.68 12.00
CA PRO A 452 20.36 11.56 12.83
C PRO A 452 19.22 10.54 12.79
N LEU A 453 19.54 9.27 12.59
CA LEU A 453 18.67 8.12 12.78
C LEU A 453 18.34 8.01 14.29
N SER A 454 17.48 8.91 14.76
CA SER A 454 16.96 8.86 16.13
C SER A 454 15.76 7.93 16.15
N THR A 455 15.83 6.90 16.97
CA THR A 455 14.76 5.93 17.24
C THR A 455 13.55 6.56 17.96
N ASN A 456 13.62 7.84 18.33
CA ASN A 456 12.52 8.58 18.93
C ASN A 456 12.02 9.66 17.96
N PRO A 457 10.70 9.76 17.71
CA PRO A 457 10.14 10.83 16.91
C PRO A 457 10.41 12.19 17.60
N PRO A 458 10.76 13.23 16.83
CA PRO A 458 10.86 14.57 17.38
C PRO A 458 9.51 15.01 17.92
N LEU A 459 9.49 15.63 19.09
CA LEU A 459 8.29 16.25 19.65
C LEU A 459 7.81 17.38 18.72
N PRO A 460 6.49 17.52 18.50
CA PRO A 460 5.97 18.56 17.64
C PRO A 460 6.32 19.95 18.19
N HIS A 461 7.12 20.70 17.45
CA HIS A 461 7.34 22.10 17.71
C HIS A 461 6.13 22.92 17.23
N SER A 462 5.65 23.84 18.07
CA SER A 462 4.60 24.78 17.72
C SER A 462 5.11 25.76 16.66
N HIS A 463 4.63 25.63 15.42
CA HIS A 463 4.93 26.56 14.35
C HIS A 463 3.70 27.33 13.90
N THR A 464 3.85 28.64 13.85
CA THR A 464 3.01 29.58 13.11
C THR A 464 2.89 29.16 11.65
N GLN A 465 1.72 29.35 11.03
CA GLN A 465 1.39 29.03 9.65
C GLN A 465 2.26 29.80 8.63
N ASN A 466 3.54 29.49 8.53
CA ASN A 466 4.31 29.79 7.34
C ASN A 466 4.18 28.57 6.42
N LEU A 467 3.81 28.80 5.17
CA LEU A 467 3.75 27.83 4.08
C LEU A 467 5.16 27.22 3.90
N GLU A 468 5.42 26.13 4.62
CA GLU A 468 6.72 25.45 4.53
C GLU A 468 6.79 24.73 3.20
N LEU A 469 7.81 25.05 2.43
CA LEU A 469 8.17 24.32 1.21
C LEU A 469 8.40 22.85 1.58
N LYS A 470 7.87 21.93 0.79
CA LYS A 470 8.03 20.50 0.98
C LYS A 470 8.82 19.91 -0.17
N THR A 471 9.67 18.92 0.12
CA THR A 471 10.26 18.06 -0.90
C THR A 471 9.31 16.89 -1.16
N VAL A 472 9.11 16.60 -2.44
CA VAL A 472 8.26 15.51 -2.93
C VAL A 472 9.13 14.53 -3.70
N TRP A 473 9.10 13.26 -3.32
CA TRP A 473 9.75 12.19 -4.08
C TRP A 473 8.69 11.27 -4.71
N GLY A 474 9.01 10.77 -5.89
CA GLY A 474 8.30 9.69 -6.54
C GLY A 474 9.26 8.70 -7.17
N GLN A 475 8.81 7.46 -7.37
CA GLN A 475 9.59 6.43 -8.03
C GLN A 475 8.70 5.64 -8.98
N VAL A 476 9.19 5.43 -10.19
CA VAL A 476 8.46 4.77 -11.27
C VAL A 476 9.40 3.85 -12.03
N GLY A 477 8.86 2.83 -12.71
CA GLY A 477 9.71 1.88 -13.41
C GLY A 477 8.95 1.02 -14.42
N ALA A 478 9.71 0.24 -15.17
CA ALA A 478 9.20 -0.67 -16.19
C ALA A 478 9.76 -2.09 -16.02
N GLY A 479 8.98 -3.08 -16.45
CA GLY A 479 9.40 -4.48 -16.53
C GLY A 479 10.25 -4.72 -17.76
N ILE A 480 11.51 -5.06 -17.56
CA ILE A 480 12.48 -5.28 -18.63
C ILE A 480 12.48 -6.75 -19.03
N VAL A 481 12.19 -7.03 -20.29
CA VAL A 481 12.17 -8.36 -20.91
C VAL A 481 13.14 -8.42 -22.11
N ALA A 482 13.32 -9.59 -22.70
CA ALA A 482 14.25 -9.80 -23.82
C ALA A 482 14.04 -8.83 -25.00
N ASP A 483 12.79 -8.52 -25.32
CA ASP A 483 12.40 -7.67 -26.45
C ASP A 483 12.31 -6.17 -26.07
N SER A 484 12.58 -5.80 -24.80
CA SER A 484 12.55 -4.41 -24.36
C SER A 484 13.52 -3.54 -25.17
N ASP A 485 13.03 -2.38 -25.56
CA ASP A 485 13.84 -1.33 -26.18
C ASP A 485 14.21 -0.27 -25.11
N PRO A 486 15.49 0.02 -24.87
CA PRO A 486 15.92 0.89 -23.78
C PRO A 486 15.29 2.27 -23.77
N GLU A 487 15.16 2.90 -24.94
CA GLU A 487 14.55 4.22 -25.07
C GLU A 487 13.04 4.16 -24.79
N ARG A 488 12.33 3.14 -25.28
CA ARG A 488 10.90 2.95 -25.03
C ARG A 488 10.63 2.69 -23.54
N GLU A 489 11.45 1.91 -22.85
CA GLU A 489 11.30 1.64 -21.41
C GLU A 489 11.50 2.92 -20.57
N TRP A 490 12.40 3.82 -20.99
CA TRP A 490 12.51 5.14 -20.38
C TRP A 490 11.18 5.92 -20.48
N TYR A 491 10.64 6.04 -21.69
CA TYR A 491 9.37 6.76 -21.87
C TYR A 491 8.19 6.07 -21.20
N GLU A 492 8.15 4.74 -21.14
CA GLU A 492 7.14 4.00 -20.40
C GLU A 492 7.18 4.33 -18.92
N SER A 493 8.38 4.38 -18.32
CA SER A 493 8.55 4.77 -16.92
C SER A 493 8.05 6.20 -16.68
N LEU A 494 8.35 7.15 -17.57
CA LEU A 494 7.84 8.52 -17.49
C LEU A 494 6.32 8.59 -17.65
N HIS A 495 5.72 7.78 -18.52
CA HIS A 495 4.27 7.69 -18.65
C HIS A 495 3.61 7.23 -17.36
N LYS A 496 4.23 6.30 -16.63
CA LYS A 496 3.75 5.87 -15.32
C LYS A 496 3.82 6.95 -14.25
N ALA A 497 4.69 7.96 -14.41
CA ALA A 497 4.75 9.14 -13.54
C ALA A 497 3.68 10.21 -13.87
N GLN A 498 3.08 10.18 -15.06
CA GLN A 498 2.22 11.28 -15.54
C GLN A 498 1.09 11.65 -14.58
N ALA A 499 0.41 10.68 -13.97
CA ALA A 499 -0.69 10.97 -13.04
C ALA A 499 -0.20 11.72 -11.80
N GLN A 500 0.95 11.33 -11.25
CA GLN A 500 1.58 11.98 -10.09
C GLN A 500 2.03 13.39 -10.44
N LEU A 501 2.70 13.57 -11.58
CA LEU A 501 3.16 14.87 -12.05
C LEU A 501 1.98 15.78 -12.43
N ALA A 502 0.93 15.24 -13.04
CA ALA A 502 -0.29 15.99 -13.34
C ALA A 502 -1.01 16.45 -12.08
N ALA A 503 -1.03 15.65 -11.00
CA ALA A 503 -1.61 16.04 -9.72
C ALA A 503 -0.86 17.24 -9.11
N LEU A 504 0.47 17.23 -9.14
CA LEU A 504 1.29 18.34 -8.69
C LEU A 504 1.04 19.60 -9.55
N ASN A 505 0.99 19.45 -10.88
CA ASN A 505 0.76 20.56 -11.80
C ASN A 505 -0.66 21.15 -11.70
N MET A 506 -1.69 20.30 -11.48
CA MET A 506 -3.08 20.77 -11.35
C MET A 506 -3.26 21.71 -10.16
N LEU A 507 -2.50 21.52 -9.12
CA LEU A 507 -2.53 22.39 -7.93
C LEU A 507 -1.77 23.69 -8.17
N ASN A 508 -0.82 23.69 -9.09
CA ASN A 508 -0.04 24.88 -9.48
C ASN A 508 -0.77 25.80 -10.49
N GLN A 509 -1.94 25.38 -11.02
CA GLN A 509 -2.73 26.15 -11.99
C GLN A 509 -4.00 26.82 -11.40
N LYS A 510 -4.30 26.58 -10.14
CA LYS A 510 -5.43 27.16 -9.39
C LYS A 510 -5.00 28.35 -8.57
#